data_1e81a82f34d8f741663c924b27bbd9c3
#
_entry.id   1e81a82f34d8f741663c924b27bbd9c3
#
_cell.length_a   1.000
_cell.length_b   1.000
_cell.length_c   1.000
_cell.angle_alpha   90.00
_cell.angle_beta   90.00
_cell.angle_gamma   90.00
#
_symmetry.space_group_name_H-M   'P 1'
#
loop_
_entity.id
_entity.type
_entity.pdbx_description
1 polymer ?
#
loop_
_entity_poly.entity_id
_entity_poly.type
_entity_poly.pdbx_seq_one_letter_code
_entity_poly.pdbx_strand_id
1 'polypeptide(L)'
;MMGSKRLLAAAGSMTAISGSLLLGGPVPTAAAAPCPDVEVVFARGSGEPPGVGGVGQSFVDSLRPDIGAKSLGVYAVNYPASTDFGSSDFPLTVIDGIRDAGSHIQSMASSCPNTKEVLGGYSQGAAVAGYVTSAAVPPGVPAAAVPQPLAPEIANHVAAVALFGTPSPQFLSQYNAPQIAIGPLYQPKTIELCADGDTICNGGGTTPTFAHTTYPVNGMTGQAADFAAGRL
;
A
#
# COMPACT_ATOMS: atom_id res chain seq x y z
N MET A 1 3.90 -73.56 -57.47
CA MET A 1 2.55 -73.81 -56.98
C MET A 1 2.04 -72.45 -56.42
N MET A 2 1.40 -71.73 -57.21
CA MET A 2 -0.04 -71.36 -57.31
C MET A 2 -0.65 -70.95 -56.02
N GLY A 3 -1.02 -69.67 -55.85
CA GLY A 3 -1.85 -69.16 -54.80
C GLY A 3 -2.22 -67.72 -54.97
N SER A 4 -3.27 -67.49 -55.56
CA SER A 4 -4.22 -66.40 -55.80
C SER A 4 -4.00 -65.05 -55.04
N LYS A 5 -4.02 -64.01 -55.88
CA LYS A 5 -4.26 -62.62 -55.52
C LYS A 5 -5.75 -62.39 -55.16
N ARG A 6 -6.06 -61.79 -54.09
CA ARG A 6 -7.37 -61.17 -53.85
C ARG A 6 -7.17 -59.66 -53.62
N LEU A 7 -7.74 -58.89 -54.53
CA LEU A 7 -7.97 -57.47 -54.41
C LEU A 7 -9.06 -57.20 -53.32
N LEU A 8 -8.81 -56.30 -52.43
CA LEU A 8 -9.81 -55.69 -51.56
C LEU A 8 -9.91 -54.22 -51.92
N ALA A 9 -11.07 -53.80 -52.32
CA ALA A 9 -11.43 -52.45 -52.66
C ALA A 9 -11.55 -51.65 -51.36
N ALA A 10 -10.88 -50.50 -51.27
CA ALA A 10 -11.04 -49.56 -50.19
C ALA A 10 -12.20 -48.58 -50.49
N ALA A 11 -13.26 -48.66 -49.71
CA ALA A 11 -14.33 -47.68 -49.72
C ALA A 11 -13.87 -46.45 -48.91
N GLY A 12 -13.75 -45.28 -49.56
CA GLY A 12 -13.44 -44.01 -48.92
C GLY A 12 -14.66 -43.42 -48.21
N SER A 13 -14.60 -43.29 -46.91
CA SER A 13 -15.55 -42.52 -46.14
C SER A 13 -15.16 -41.05 -46.14
N MET A 14 -15.95 -40.19 -46.78
CA MET A 14 -15.86 -38.75 -46.67
C MET A 14 -16.43 -38.30 -45.32
N THR A 15 -15.57 -37.89 -44.44
CA THR A 15 -15.97 -37.25 -43.18
C THR A 15 -16.25 -35.76 -43.43
N ALA A 16 -17.51 -35.38 -43.35
CA ALA A 16 -17.90 -33.97 -43.41
C ALA A 16 -17.48 -33.26 -42.10
N ILE A 17 -16.54 -32.32 -42.21
CA ILE A 17 -16.16 -31.44 -41.10
C ILE A 17 -17.22 -30.35 -41.00
N SER A 18 -18.14 -30.47 -40.03
CA SER A 18 -19.07 -29.42 -39.65
C SER A 18 -18.29 -28.31 -38.89
N GLY A 19 -17.98 -27.21 -39.57
CA GLY A 19 -17.41 -26.03 -38.96
C GLY A 19 -18.46 -25.35 -38.06
N SER A 20 -18.29 -25.47 -36.76
CA SER A 20 -19.04 -24.67 -35.79
C SER A 20 -18.55 -23.23 -35.84
N LEU A 21 -19.32 -22.31 -36.41
CA LEU A 21 -19.12 -20.88 -36.24
C LEU A 21 -19.37 -20.55 -34.76
N LEU A 22 -18.29 -20.28 -33.99
CA LEU A 22 -18.37 -19.65 -32.70
C LEU A 22 -18.80 -18.18 -32.92
N LEU A 23 -20.08 -17.92 -32.76
CA LEU A 23 -20.61 -16.55 -32.61
C LEU A 23 -19.99 -15.95 -31.36
N GLY A 24 -18.93 -15.14 -31.51
CA GLY A 24 -18.36 -14.35 -30.46
C GLY A 24 -19.42 -13.34 -29.96
N GLY A 25 -20.11 -13.68 -28.86
CA GLY A 25 -20.93 -12.71 -28.13
C GLY A 25 -20.03 -11.58 -27.57
N PRO A 26 -20.57 -10.38 -27.38
CA PRO A 26 -19.80 -9.30 -26.76
C PRO A 26 -19.31 -9.77 -25.38
N VAL A 27 -18.00 -9.78 -25.20
CA VAL A 27 -17.38 -10.00 -23.88
C VAL A 27 -17.87 -8.87 -22.97
N PRO A 28 -18.51 -9.15 -21.83
CA PRO A 28 -18.88 -8.09 -20.90
C PRO A 28 -17.61 -7.38 -20.46
N THR A 29 -17.46 -6.12 -20.80
CA THR A 29 -16.44 -5.25 -20.20
C THR A 29 -16.75 -5.16 -18.72
N ALA A 30 -15.84 -5.65 -17.87
CA ALA A 30 -15.96 -5.43 -16.44
C ALA A 30 -16.06 -3.90 -16.21
N ALA A 31 -17.17 -3.44 -15.67
CA ALA A 31 -17.30 -2.06 -15.24
C ALA A 31 -16.24 -1.84 -14.14
N ALA A 32 -15.46 -0.76 -14.24
CA ALA A 32 -14.58 -0.37 -13.15
C ALA A 32 -15.40 -0.25 -11.87
N ALA A 33 -14.87 -0.74 -10.75
CA ALA A 33 -15.53 -0.57 -9.46
C ALA A 33 -15.77 0.94 -9.20
N PRO A 34 -16.92 1.33 -8.64
CA PRO A 34 -17.17 2.75 -8.34
C PRO A 34 -16.12 3.26 -7.35
N CYS A 35 -15.73 4.53 -7.51
CA CYS A 35 -14.83 5.19 -6.58
C CYS A 35 -15.40 5.18 -5.16
N PRO A 36 -14.64 4.80 -4.13
CA PRO A 36 -15.11 4.91 -2.75
C PRO A 36 -15.16 6.38 -2.31
N ASP A 37 -16.01 6.69 -1.32
CA ASP A 37 -16.03 8.03 -0.71
C ASP A 37 -14.72 8.30 0.05
N VAL A 38 -14.21 7.28 0.72
CA VAL A 38 -12.97 7.30 1.51
C VAL A 38 -12.11 6.10 1.12
N GLU A 39 -10.80 6.30 1.02
CA GLU A 39 -9.85 5.19 0.87
C GLU A 39 -8.72 5.29 1.90
N VAL A 40 -8.43 4.18 2.56
CA VAL A 40 -7.24 4.04 3.41
C VAL A 40 -6.12 3.43 2.58
N VAL A 41 -5.04 4.18 2.38
CA VAL A 41 -3.77 3.71 1.80
C VAL A 41 -2.83 3.40 2.96
N PHE A 42 -2.50 2.13 3.20
CA PHE A 42 -1.76 1.76 4.40
C PHE A 42 -0.54 0.89 4.12
N ALA A 43 0.62 1.31 4.65
CA ALA A 43 1.86 0.57 4.59
C ALA A 43 2.08 -0.21 5.91
N ARG A 44 2.18 -1.54 5.81
CA ARG A 44 2.38 -2.45 6.95
C ARG A 44 3.77 -2.33 7.57
N GLY A 45 3.97 -2.90 8.74
CA GLY A 45 5.28 -3.00 9.38
C GLY A 45 6.18 -4.09 8.78
N SER A 46 7.46 -4.05 9.16
CA SER A 46 8.48 -5.04 8.73
C SER A 46 8.07 -6.46 9.08
N GLY A 47 8.21 -7.38 8.13
CA GLY A 47 7.93 -8.81 8.33
C GLY A 47 6.44 -9.19 8.38
N GLU A 48 5.53 -8.24 8.33
CA GLU A 48 4.10 -8.55 8.22
C GLU A 48 3.77 -9.12 6.83
N PRO A 49 2.84 -10.10 6.74
CA PRO A 49 2.42 -10.64 5.45
C PRO A 49 1.75 -9.59 4.57
N PRO A 50 1.66 -9.81 3.23
CA PRO A 50 0.97 -8.90 2.32
C PRO A 50 -0.44 -8.53 2.82
N GLY A 51 -0.77 -7.24 2.72
CA GLY A 51 -1.97 -6.64 3.27
C GLY A 51 -1.64 -5.36 4.03
N VAL A 52 -2.58 -4.83 4.80
CA VAL A 52 -2.38 -3.63 5.63
C VAL A 52 -1.69 -3.92 6.98
N GLY A 53 -1.44 -5.19 7.31
CA GLY A 53 -0.89 -5.61 8.59
C GLY A 53 -1.88 -5.49 9.75
N GLY A 54 -1.46 -5.92 10.95
CA GLY A 54 -2.33 -5.94 12.13
C GLY A 54 -2.75 -4.57 12.61
N VAL A 55 -1.82 -3.60 12.61
CA VAL A 55 -2.10 -2.22 13.01
C VAL A 55 -3.01 -1.53 11.99
N GLY A 56 -2.73 -1.72 10.68
CA GLY A 56 -3.55 -1.18 9.60
C GLY A 56 -4.97 -1.73 9.63
N GLN A 57 -5.14 -3.03 9.88
CA GLN A 57 -6.47 -3.64 9.98
C GLN A 57 -7.25 -3.06 11.17
N SER A 58 -6.62 -2.97 12.35
CA SER A 58 -7.25 -2.37 13.52
C SER A 58 -7.64 -0.90 13.30
N PHE A 59 -6.81 -0.13 12.59
CA PHE A 59 -7.13 1.25 12.21
C PHE A 59 -8.33 1.32 11.27
N VAL A 60 -8.37 0.49 10.21
CA VAL A 60 -9.49 0.41 9.26
C VAL A 60 -10.78 0.02 9.98
N ASP A 61 -10.72 -0.96 10.88
CA ASP A 61 -11.89 -1.43 11.64
C ASP A 61 -12.41 -0.36 12.60
N SER A 62 -11.51 0.46 13.18
CA SER A 62 -11.89 1.62 14.00
C SER A 62 -12.49 2.74 13.16
N LEU A 63 -11.92 3.05 11.99
CA LEU A 63 -12.40 4.14 11.14
C LEU A 63 -13.77 3.86 10.49
N ARG A 64 -14.06 2.61 10.17
CA ARG A 64 -15.28 2.22 9.44
C ARG A 64 -16.59 2.73 10.09
N PRO A 65 -16.85 2.55 11.40
CA PRO A 65 -18.05 3.09 12.04
C PRO A 65 -18.06 4.63 12.08
N ASP A 66 -16.90 5.29 12.14
CA ASP A 66 -16.80 6.73 12.35
C ASP A 66 -17.10 7.55 11.07
N ILE A 67 -17.00 6.93 9.90
CA ILE A 67 -17.33 7.58 8.62
C ILE A 67 -18.82 7.45 8.23
N GLY A 68 -19.63 6.79 9.05
CA GLY A 68 -21.08 6.64 8.84
C GLY A 68 -21.42 5.86 7.57
N ALA A 69 -22.23 6.46 6.70
CA ALA A 69 -22.72 5.81 5.48
C ALA A 69 -21.74 5.90 4.28
N LYS A 70 -20.57 6.52 4.45
CA LYS A 70 -19.59 6.63 3.37
C LYS A 70 -18.98 5.26 3.05
N SER A 71 -18.76 4.98 1.78
CA SER A 71 -18.06 3.79 1.33
C SER A 71 -16.58 3.88 1.64
N LEU A 72 -15.98 2.77 2.10
CA LEU A 72 -14.57 2.69 2.48
C LEU A 72 -13.82 1.71 1.60
N GLY A 73 -12.89 2.22 0.80
CA GLY A 73 -11.84 1.46 0.11
C GLY A 73 -10.63 1.27 1.01
N VAL A 74 -9.87 0.21 0.75
CA VAL A 74 -8.59 -0.06 1.44
C VAL A 74 -7.57 -0.50 0.41
N TYR A 75 -6.48 0.24 0.33
CA TYR A 75 -5.32 -0.10 -0.48
C TYR A 75 -4.14 -0.48 0.42
N ALA A 76 -3.69 -1.70 0.32
CA ALA A 76 -2.47 -2.17 0.99
C ALA A 76 -1.26 -1.84 0.13
N VAL A 77 -0.36 -0.99 0.62
CA VAL A 77 0.88 -0.63 -0.10
C VAL A 77 1.68 -1.89 -0.42
N ASN A 78 1.95 -2.07 -1.71
CA ASN A 78 2.64 -3.24 -2.22
C ASN A 78 4.14 -3.03 -2.20
N TYR A 79 4.80 -3.55 -1.17
CA TYR A 79 6.25 -3.49 -1.01
C TYR A 79 6.75 -4.67 -0.18
N PRO A 80 8.06 -4.98 -0.19
CA PRO A 80 8.60 -6.16 0.50
C PRO A 80 8.41 -6.17 2.01
N ALA A 81 8.40 -5.00 2.68
CA ALA A 81 8.39 -4.87 4.15
C ALA A 81 9.50 -5.73 4.80
N SER A 82 10.71 -5.66 4.23
CA SER A 82 11.86 -6.48 4.62
C SER A 82 12.25 -6.31 6.09
N THR A 83 12.72 -7.37 6.71
CA THR A 83 13.34 -7.37 8.04
C THR A 83 14.87 -7.35 7.99
N ASP A 84 15.46 -7.39 6.80
CA ASP A 84 16.91 -7.41 6.61
C ASP A 84 17.51 -5.99 6.63
N PHE A 85 17.44 -5.35 7.80
CA PHE A 85 17.91 -3.97 8.01
C PHE A 85 19.40 -3.78 7.74
N GLY A 86 20.19 -4.87 7.74
CA GLY A 86 21.63 -4.85 7.48
C GLY A 86 21.98 -4.97 6.00
N SER A 87 21.04 -5.32 5.14
CA SER A 87 21.28 -5.48 3.71
C SER A 87 21.47 -4.13 3.01
N SER A 88 22.39 -4.08 2.06
CA SER A 88 22.54 -2.93 1.14
C SER A 88 21.28 -2.66 0.30
N ASP A 89 20.44 -3.67 0.11
CA ASP A 89 19.19 -3.58 -0.66
C ASP A 89 17.99 -3.15 0.19
N PHE A 90 18.14 -3.11 1.52
CA PHE A 90 17.05 -2.69 2.40
C PHE A 90 16.44 -1.32 2.04
N PRO A 91 17.23 -0.27 1.75
CA PRO A 91 16.68 1.01 1.33
C PRO A 91 15.80 0.94 0.09
N LEU A 92 16.11 0.03 -0.85
CA LEU A 92 15.31 -0.16 -2.07
C LEU A 92 13.91 -0.66 -1.73
N THR A 93 13.78 -1.50 -0.71
CA THR A 93 12.47 -2.02 -0.26
C THR A 93 11.55 -0.91 0.28
N VAL A 94 12.14 0.07 0.98
CA VAL A 94 11.41 1.26 1.46
C VAL A 94 11.03 2.17 0.28
N ILE A 95 11.96 2.39 -0.66
CA ILE A 95 11.75 3.18 -1.88
C ILE A 95 10.61 2.58 -2.71
N ASP A 96 10.51 1.25 -2.81
CA ASP A 96 9.42 0.58 -3.50
C ASP A 96 8.07 0.90 -2.84
N GLY A 97 8.01 0.90 -1.52
CA GLY A 97 6.81 1.32 -0.78
C GLY A 97 6.43 2.78 -1.02
N ILE A 98 7.41 3.68 -1.02
CA ILE A 98 7.19 5.11 -1.31
C ILE A 98 6.65 5.29 -2.74
N ARG A 99 7.21 4.56 -3.70
CA ARG A 99 6.80 4.61 -5.10
C ARG A 99 5.38 4.08 -5.28
N ASP A 100 5.08 2.94 -4.68
CA ASP A 100 3.77 2.30 -4.79
C ASP A 100 2.68 3.19 -4.17
N ALA A 101 2.86 3.61 -2.92
CA ALA A 101 1.90 4.48 -2.24
C ALA A 101 1.70 5.82 -2.97
N GLY A 102 2.79 6.49 -3.35
CA GLY A 102 2.73 7.77 -4.06
C GLY A 102 2.05 7.66 -5.43
N SER A 103 2.35 6.59 -6.19
CA SER A 103 1.73 6.35 -7.50
C SER A 103 0.23 6.03 -7.37
N HIS A 104 -0.15 5.27 -6.33
CA HIS A 104 -1.55 4.96 -6.07
C HIS A 104 -2.35 6.23 -5.74
N ILE A 105 -1.85 7.07 -4.82
CA ILE A 105 -2.49 8.34 -4.45
C ILE A 105 -2.66 9.25 -5.68
N GLN A 106 -1.64 9.38 -6.53
CA GLN A 106 -1.73 10.16 -7.77
C GLN A 106 -2.77 9.59 -8.75
N SER A 107 -2.82 8.26 -8.87
CA SER A 107 -3.80 7.58 -9.70
C SER A 107 -5.23 7.82 -9.20
N MET A 108 -5.44 7.72 -7.88
CA MET A 108 -6.74 7.99 -7.27
C MET A 108 -7.15 9.46 -7.42
N ALA A 109 -6.24 10.40 -7.20
CA ALA A 109 -6.51 11.82 -7.42
C ALA A 109 -7.00 12.13 -8.85
N SER A 110 -6.52 11.38 -9.85
CA SER A 110 -6.91 11.57 -11.25
C SER A 110 -8.17 10.80 -11.65
N SER A 111 -8.31 9.54 -11.20
CA SER A 111 -9.40 8.64 -11.60
C SER A 111 -10.64 8.75 -10.71
N CYS A 112 -10.44 9.10 -9.43
CA CYS A 112 -11.47 9.22 -8.39
C CYS A 112 -11.34 10.56 -7.63
N PRO A 113 -11.49 11.71 -8.29
CA PRO A 113 -11.11 13.02 -7.74
C PRO A 113 -11.91 13.45 -6.50
N ASN A 114 -13.02 12.81 -6.21
CA ASN A 114 -13.85 13.08 -5.02
C ASN A 114 -13.53 12.17 -3.84
N THR A 115 -12.78 11.08 -4.04
CA THR A 115 -12.35 10.19 -2.98
C THR A 115 -11.44 10.95 -2.02
N LYS A 116 -11.68 10.82 -0.71
CA LYS A 116 -10.81 11.34 0.35
C LYS A 116 -9.88 10.24 0.81
N GLU A 117 -8.58 10.45 0.67
CA GLU A 117 -7.58 9.48 1.06
C GLU A 117 -7.10 9.69 2.48
N VAL A 118 -6.90 8.59 3.19
CA VAL A 118 -6.24 8.53 4.49
C VAL A 118 -4.98 7.71 4.32
N LEU A 119 -3.83 8.37 4.33
CA LEU A 119 -2.53 7.70 4.26
C LEU A 119 -2.12 7.24 5.65
N GLY A 120 -1.71 5.99 5.79
CA GLY A 120 -1.24 5.47 7.06
C GLY A 120 -0.06 4.53 6.94
N GLY A 121 0.58 4.29 8.07
CA GLY A 121 1.65 3.30 8.14
C GLY A 121 2.04 2.96 9.57
N TYR A 122 2.63 1.77 9.72
CA TYR A 122 3.16 1.28 10.99
C TYR A 122 4.64 0.95 10.87
N SER A 123 5.46 1.40 11.83
CA SER A 123 6.89 1.09 11.90
C SER A 123 7.62 1.46 10.59
N GLN A 124 8.18 0.52 9.85
CA GLN A 124 8.73 0.76 8.51
C GLN A 124 7.71 1.39 7.57
N GLY A 125 6.44 0.96 7.64
CA GLY A 125 5.36 1.55 6.86
C GLY A 125 5.06 2.99 7.26
N ALA A 126 5.25 3.37 8.52
CA ALA A 126 5.15 4.76 8.94
C ALA A 126 6.30 5.61 8.34
N ALA A 127 7.50 5.03 8.20
CA ALA A 127 8.57 5.69 7.45
C ALA A 127 8.21 5.86 5.98
N VAL A 128 7.66 4.82 5.33
CA VAL A 128 7.16 4.90 3.94
C VAL A 128 6.16 6.05 3.80
N ALA A 129 5.11 6.09 4.61
CA ALA A 129 4.07 7.13 4.56
C ALA A 129 4.66 8.52 4.87
N GLY A 130 5.58 8.61 5.82
CA GLY A 130 6.28 9.84 6.15
C GLY A 130 7.09 10.39 4.98
N TYR A 131 7.84 9.55 4.27
CA TYR A 131 8.59 9.98 3.08
C TYR A 131 7.66 10.35 1.91
N VAL A 132 6.53 9.67 1.72
CA VAL A 132 5.53 10.04 0.71
C VAL A 132 5.04 11.47 0.91
N THR A 133 4.92 11.92 2.17
CA THR A 133 4.44 13.27 2.52
C THR A 133 5.53 14.33 2.56
N SER A 134 6.79 13.97 2.29
CA SER A 134 7.91 14.92 2.29
C SER A 134 7.81 15.95 1.16
N ALA A 135 8.16 17.20 1.45
CA ALA A 135 8.15 18.29 0.46
C ALA A 135 9.39 18.32 -0.43
N ALA A 136 10.44 17.56 -0.09
CA ALA A 136 11.70 17.50 -0.83
C ALA A 136 12.35 16.12 -0.66
N VAL A 137 13.18 15.74 -1.62
CA VAL A 137 14.08 14.60 -1.46
C VAL A 137 15.05 14.91 -0.30
N PRO A 138 15.22 13.99 0.67
CA PRO A 138 16.11 14.24 1.81
C PRO A 138 17.55 14.56 1.38
N PRO A 139 18.26 15.44 2.11
CA PRO A 139 19.66 15.74 1.83
C PRO A 139 20.54 14.49 1.79
N GLY A 140 21.45 14.44 0.82
CA GLY A 140 22.36 13.30 0.64
C GLY A 140 21.78 12.11 -0.15
N VAL A 141 20.47 12.10 -0.43
CA VAL A 141 19.84 11.08 -1.26
C VAL A 141 19.88 11.53 -2.73
N PRO A 142 20.41 10.69 -3.66
CA PRO A 142 20.40 11.01 -5.08
C PRO A 142 18.95 11.09 -5.59
N ALA A 143 18.54 12.25 -6.09
CA ALA A 143 17.17 12.49 -6.53
C ALA A 143 16.69 11.54 -7.65
N ALA A 144 17.62 11.02 -8.46
CA ALA A 144 17.31 10.04 -9.51
C ALA A 144 17.03 8.62 -8.96
N ALA A 145 17.41 8.34 -7.71
CA ALA A 145 17.24 7.03 -7.09
C ALA A 145 15.88 6.85 -6.38
N VAL A 146 15.19 7.94 -6.10
CA VAL A 146 13.95 7.94 -5.29
C VAL A 146 12.80 8.64 -6.03
N PRO A 147 11.54 8.32 -5.67
CA PRO A 147 10.40 9.09 -6.18
C PRO A 147 10.52 10.57 -5.82
N GLN A 148 10.08 11.43 -6.74
CA GLN A 148 9.99 12.86 -6.46
C GLN A 148 8.81 13.12 -5.50
N PRO A 149 8.87 14.20 -4.69
CA PRO A 149 7.73 14.60 -3.86
C PRO A 149 6.45 14.73 -4.68
N LEU A 150 5.33 14.42 -4.06
CA LEU A 150 4.01 14.57 -4.67
C LEU A 150 3.77 16.04 -5.03
N ALA A 151 3.13 16.27 -6.18
CA ALA A 151 2.74 17.62 -6.58
C ALA A 151 1.80 18.24 -5.52
N PRO A 152 1.89 19.57 -5.27
CA PRO A 152 1.17 20.21 -4.17
C PRO A 152 -0.35 20.01 -4.22
N GLU A 153 -0.95 19.91 -5.40
CA GLU A 153 -2.38 19.67 -5.61
C GLU A 153 -2.84 18.32 -5.10
N ILE A 154 -1.96 17.29 -5.11
CA ILE A 154 -2.27 15.95 -4.61
C ILE A 154 -2.55 15.97 -3.10
N ALA A 155 -1.93 16.89 -2.37
CA ALA A 155 -2.21 17.04 -0.95
C ALA A 155 -3.69 17.34 -0.64
N ASN A 156 -4.47 17.91 -1.58
CA ASN A 156 -5.89 18.17 -1.38
C ASN A 156 -6.75 16.90 -1.37
N HIS A 157 -6.24 15.80 -1.93
CA HIS A 157 -6.91 14.50 -1.94
C HIS A 157 -6.64 13.72 -0.67
N VAL A 158 -5.51 13.96 0.01
CA VAL A 158 -5.18 13.32 1.30
C VAL A 158 -5.81 14.12 2.43
N ALA A 159 -6.83 13.58 3.07
CA ALA A 159 -7.56 14.20 4.18
C ALA A 159 -6.82 14.07 5.51
N ALA A 160 -6.18 12.92 5.76
CA ALA A 160 -5.43 12.66 6.98
C ALA A 160 -4.22 11.76 6.73
N VAL A 161 -3.23 11.87 7.63
CA VAL A 161 -2.06 10.97 7.69
C VAL A 161 -1.98 10.41 9.11
N ALA A 162 -1.93 9.08 9.25
CA ALA A 162 -1.88 8.38 10.53
C ALA A 162 -0.63 7.50 10.62
N LEU A 163 0.32 7.87 11.45
CA LEU A 163 1.61 7.22 11.61
C LEU A 163 1.73 6.56 12.99
N PHE A 164 2.01 5.25 13.00
CA PHE A 164 2.12 4.46 14.21
C PHE A 164 3.55 3.95 14.39
N GLY A 165 4.20 4.26 15.50
CA GLY A 165 5.55 3.81 15.80
C GLY A 165 6.58 4.27 14.76
N THR A 166 6.47 5.51 14.29
CA THR A 166 7.40 6.10 13.32
C THR A 166 8.83 6.02 13.84
N PRO A 167 9.78 5.48 13.06
CA PRO A 167 11.17 5.43 13.47
C PRO A 167 11.71 6.81 13.85
N SER A 168 12.25 6.93 15.07
CA SER A 168 12.81 8.17 15.59
C SER A 168 14.07 8.61 14.83
N PRO A 169 14.46 9.89 14.94
CA PRO A 169 15.72 10.37 14.38
C PRO A 169 16.94 9.55 14.81
N GLN A 170 16.97 9.09 16.06
CA GLN A 170 18.03 8.25 16.61
C GLN A 170 18.05 6.87 15.96
N PHE A 171 16.88 6.26 15.81
CA PHE A 171 16.74 4.98 15.11
C PHE A 171 17.22 5.07 13.67
N LEU A 172 16.74 6.05 12.91
CA LEU A 172 17.12 6.26 11.51
C LEU A 172 18.63 6.47 11.35
N SER A 173 19.23 7.27 12.24
CA SER A 173 20.69 7.55 12.20
C SER A 173 21.54 6.30 12.38
N GLN A 174 21.10 5.29 13.11
CA GLN A 174 21.84 4.03 13.30
C GLN A 174 21.94 3.20 12.02
N TYR A 175 20.97 3.39 11.11
CA TYR A 175 20.95 2.73 9.81
C TYR A 175 21.40 3.66 8.66
N ASN A 176 21.96 4.84 8.98
CA ASN A 176 22.29 5.88 8.01
C ASN A 176 21.09 6.24 7.10
N ALA A 177 19.87 6.06 7.61
CA ALA A 177 18.66 6.40 6.89
C ALA A 177 18.40 7.92 6.98
N PRO A 178 17.85 8.54 5.92
CA PRO A 178 17.49 9.94 5.95
C PRO A 178 16.44 10.22 7.02
N GLN A 179 16.44 11.44 7.56
CA GLN A 179 15.41 11.88 8.51
C GLN A 179 14.06 12.05 7.79
N ILE A 180 12.97 11.63 8.45
CA ILE A 180 11.62 11.83 7.94
C ILE A 180 11.21 13.27 8.24
N ALA A 181 10.79 14.00 7.22
CA ALA A 181 10.31 15.37 7.33
C ALA A 181 8.94 15.48 6.64
N ILE A 182 7.89 15.54 7.42
CA ILE A 182 6.52 15.76 6.91
C ILE A 182 6.44 17.15 6.28
N GLY A 183 6.03 17.22 5.04
CA GLY A 183 5.89 18.48 4.31
C GLY A 183 4.78 19.38 4.88
N PRO A 184 4.90 20.71 4.71
CA PRO A 184 3.98 21.67 5.34
C PRO A 184 2.52 21.52 4.91
N LEU A 185 2.25 20.92 3.73
CA LEU A 185 0.89 20.65 3.27
C LEU A 185 0.24 19.46 3.99
N TYR A 186 1.05 18.61 4.63
CA TYR A 186 0.58 17.41 5.34
C TYR A 186 0.65 17.57 6.87
N GLN A 187 1.56 18.39 7.41
CA GLN A 187 1.72 18.58 8.86
C GLN A 187 0.40 18.86 9.61
N PRO A 188 -0.51 19.76 9.15
CA PRO A 188 -1.75 20.06 9.88
C PRO A 188 -2.75 18.90 9.92
N LYS A 189 -2.54 17.87 9.11
CA LYS A 189 -3.42 16.70 8.97
C LYS A 189 -2.70 15.40 9.24
N THR A 190 -1.56 15.44 9.94
CA THR A 190 -0.81 14.26 10.38
C THR A 190 -0.96 14.07 11.89
N ILE A 191 -1.25 12.84 12.29
CA ILE A 191 -1.13 12.37 13.67
C ILE A 191 0.00 11.34 13.72
N GLU A 192 0.94 11.55 14.64
CA GLU A 192 2.02 10.60 14.94
C GLU A 192 1.80 10.00 16.32
N LEU A 193 1.69 8.69 16.40
CA LEU A 193 1.39 7.95 17.60
C LEU A 193 2.56 7.05 17.98
N CYS A 194 3.08 7.27 19.19
CA CYS A 194 4.17 6.48 19.75
C CYS A 194 3.71 5.92 21.10
N ALA A 195 3.62 4.59 21.20
CA ALA A 195 3.20 3.92 22.44
C ALA A 195 4.26 4.11 23.52
N ASP A 196 3.81 4.28 24.78
CA ASP A 196 4.72 4.41 25.92
C ASP A 196 5.64 3.19 26.01
N GLY A 197 6.96 3.45 26.02
CA GLY A 197 7.98 2.41 26.04
C GLY A 197 8.32 1.79 24.67
N ASP A 198 7.73 2.28 23.57
CA ASP A 198 8.14 1.88 22.22
C ASP A 198 9.48 2.53 21.87
N THR A 199 10.54 1.72 21.87
CA THR A 199 11.93 2.17 21.67
C THR A 199 12.21 2.62 20.23
N ILE A 200 11.39 2.23 19.27
CA ILE A 200 11.59 2.61 17.87
C ILE A 200 11.26 4.09 17.66
N CYS A 201 10.13 4.55 18.19
CA CYS A 201 9.65 5.92 17.98
C CYS A 201 10.10 6.90 19.09
N ASN A 202 10.36 6.44 20.32
CA ASN A 202 10.80 7.33 21.42
C ASN A 202 12.32 7.56 21.47
N GLY A 203 13.10 6.92 20.60
CA GLY A 203 14.56 7.05 20.56
C GLY A 203 15.32 6.24 21.61
N GLY A 204 14.64 5.35 22.34
CA GLY A 204 15.24 4.58 23.44
C GLY A 204 16.09 3.38 23.00
N GLY A 205 16.12 3.03 21.72
CA GLY A 205 16.90 1.90 21.22
C GLY A 205 16.58 1.48 19.78
N THR A 206 17.19 0.39 19.35
CA THR A 206 17.02 -0.20 18.00
C THR A 206 16.28 -1.53 18.02
N THR A 207 16.11 -2.12 19.20
CA THR A 207 15.37 -3.37 19.35
C THR A 207 13.94 -3.04 19.74
N PRO A 208 12.93 -3.48 18.96
CA PRO A 208 11.53 -3.26 19.32
C PRO A 208 11.22 -3.88 20.68
N THR A 209 10.54 -3.13 21.54
CA THR A 209 9.95 -3.65 22.78
C THR A 209 8.57 -4.20 22.50
N PHE A 210 7.96 -4.87 23.48
CA PHE A 210 6.57 -5.31 23.38
C PHE A 210 5.62 -4.12 23.11
N ALA A 211 5.93 -2.92 23.62
CA ALA A 211 5.14 -1.72 23.38
C ALA A 211 4.98 -1.42 21.87
N HIS A 212 5.98 -1.75 21.05
CA HIS A 212 5.91 -1.57 19.58
C HIS A 212 4.80 -2.39 18.92
N THR A 213 4.31 -3.44 19.55
CA THR A 213 3.25 -4.32 19.02
C THR A 213 1.86 -4.03 19.60
N THR A 214 1.72 -3.05 20.49
CA THR A 214 0.46 -2.83 21.24
C THR A 214 -0.56 -1.94 20.55
N TYR A 215 -0.22 -1.26 19.47
CA TYR A 215 -1.10 -0.31 18.77
C TYR A 215 -2.52 -0.83 18.49
N PRO A 216 -2.72 -2.11 18.11
CA PRO A 216 -4.07 -2.63 17.87
C PRO A 216 -4.94 -2.71 19.13
N VAL A 217 -4.34 -2.67 20.34
CA VAL A 217 -5.04 -2.94 21.61
C VAL A 217 -4.91 -1.83 22.66
N ASN A 218 -4.07 -0.81 22.41
CA ASN A 218 -3.84 0.29 23.37
C ASN A 218 -4.72 1.54 23.15
N GLY A 219 -5.66 1.46 22.19
CA GLY A 219 -6.58 2.56 21.86
C GLY A 219 -6.05 3.56 20.82
N MET A 220 -4.79 3.49 20.41
CA MET A 220 -4.19 4.46 19.47
C MET A 220 -4.77 4.34 18.06
N THR A 221 -5.19 3.15 17.63
CA THR A 221 -5.88 2.99 16.33
C THR A 221 -7.23 3.70 16.33
N GLY A 222 -7.97 3.67 17.44
CA GLY A 222 -9.20 4.45 17.64
C GLY A 222 -8.91 5.96 17.63
N GLN A 223 -7.88 6.40 18.38
CA GLN A 223 -7.49 7.82 18.38
C GLN A 223 -7.14 8.34 16.97
N ALA A 224 -6.44 7.54 16.16
CA ALA A 224 -6.15 7.88 14.78
C ALA A 224 -7.41 7.89 13.89
N ALA A 225 -8.34 6.97 14.14
CA ALA A 225 -9.62 6.90 13.43
C ALA A 225 -10.48 8.13 13.70
N ASP A 226 -10.65 8.54 14.96
CA ASP A 226 -11.32 9.79 15.35
C ASP A 226 -10.69 11.02 14.66
N PHE A 227 -9.34 11.08 14.67
CA PHE A 227 -8.60 12.15 14.02
C PHE A 227 -8.85 12.21 12.51
N ALA A 228 -8.86 11.06 11.83
CA ALA A 228 -9.10 10.96 10.41
C ALA A 228 -10.57 11.28 10.08
N ALA A 229 -11.53 10.68 10.80
CA ALA A 229 -12.96 10.89 10.59
C ALA A 229 -13.37 12.37 10.72
N GLY A 230 -12.75 13.11 11.64
CA GLY A 230 -12.96 14.55 11.78
C GLY A 230 -12.50 15.41 10.58
N ARG A 231 -11.87 14.81 9.57
CA ARG A 231 -11.35 15.45 8.35
C ARG A 231 -12.01 14.93 7.07
N LEU A 232 -12.89 13.96 7.18
CA LEU A 232 -13.64 13.30 6.11
C LEU A 232 -15.07 13.83 6.05
#